data_bef81f86c0334dfd65ff84e055d7bc7f
#
_entry.id   bef81f86c0334dfd65ff84e055d7bc7f
#
_cell.length_a   1.000
_cell.length_b   1.000
_cell.length_c   1.000
_cell.angle_alpha   90.00
_cell.angle_beta   90.00
_cell.angle_gamma   90.00
#
_symmetry.space_group_name_H-M   'P 1'
#
loop_
_entity.id
_entity.type
_entity.pdbx_description
1 polymer ?
#
loop_
_entity_poly.entity_id
_entity_poly.type
_entity_poly.pdbx_seq_one_letter_code
_entity_poly.pdbx_strand_id
1 'polypeptide(L)'
;TRRASDIPGVHNIIVADAPQGQLSLKVQGRSDYKSLQCIVRQHGKMKTLNVQDFNTSVKYLVGKYDIEVLSLPRLNFSVDIKQSHTNTVEIPQPGLANVLLASKGHGDIFLEKDNKLELIHTLNHLSTRETLVMQPGKYRLIFKPQSSRESIYTQERSFKISSGTSTQVRL
;
A
#
# COMPACT_ATOMS: atom_id res chain seq x y z
N THR A 1 31.56 -27.07 -23.69
CA THR A 1 30.38 -26.92 -22.80
C THR A 1 29.46 -25.83 -23.32
N ARG A 2 28.23 -26.21 -23.52
CA ARG A 2 27.22 -25.30 -24.01
C ARG A 2 26.85 -24.30 -22.95
N ARG A 3 26.82 -23.03 -23.31
CA ARG A 3 26.38 -21.98 -22.37
C ARG A 3 24.88 -22.06 -22.14
N ALA A 4 24.47 -21.77 -20.93
CA ALA A 4 23.06 -21.74 -20.57
C ALA A 4 22.25 -20.73 -21.41
N SER A 5 22.87 -19.61 -21.81
CA SER A 5 22.24 -18.58 -22.64
C SER A 5 21.98 -19.01 -24.08
N ASP A 6 22.60 -20.11 -24.52
CA ASP A 6 22.46 -20.58 -25.90
C ASP A 6 21.22 -21.45 -26.14
N ILE A 7 20.51 -21.80 -25.04
CA ILE A 7 19.35 -22.67 -25.10
C ILE A 7 18.16 -21.98 -24.39
N PRO A 8 17.00 -21.89 -25.07
CA PRO A 8 15.78 -21.40 -24.40
C PRO A 8 15.45 -22.26 -23.18
N GLY A 9 15.21 -21.65 -22.04
CA GLY A 9 14.89 -22.29 -20.77
C GLY A 9 16.12 -22.60 -19.89
N VAL A 10 17.32 -22.76 -20.43
CA VAL A 10 18.55 -22.98 -19.63
C VAL A 10 18.89 -21.72 -18.81
N HIS A 11 18.51 -20.57 -19.30
CA HIS A 11 18.66 -19.32 -18.59
C HIS A 11 17.92 -19.34 -17.23
N ASN A 12 16.76 -19.99 -17.16
CA ASN A 12 16.03 -20.16 -15.91
C ASN A 12 16.75 -21.06 -14.92
N ILE A 13 17.49 -22.04 -15.38
CA ILE A 13 18.31 -22.94 -14.53
C ILE A 13 19.39 -22.14 -13.82
N ILE A 14 20.06 -21.21 -14.50
CA ILE A 14 21.08 -20.35 -13.91
C ILE A 14 20.45 -19.48 -12.80
N VAL A 15 19.27 -18.91 -13.06
CA VAL A 15 18.56 -18.10 -12.06
C VAL A 15 18.13 -18.95 -10.86
N ALA A 16 17.70 -20.20 -11.10
CA ALA A 16 17.30 -21.12 -10.04
C ALA A 16 18.48 -21.49 -9.13
N ASP A 17 19.69 -21.59 -9.68
CA ASP A 17 20.90 -21.90 -8.92
C ASP A 17 21.53 -20.66 -8.26
N ALA A 18 21.05 -19.47 -8.57
CA ALA A 18 21.54 -18.23 -7.96
C ALA A 18 21.15 -18.15 -6.48
N PRO A 19 21.98 -17.50 -5.63
CA PRO A 19 21.64 -17.31 -4.22
C PRO A 19 20.31 -16.61 -4.06
N GLN A 20 19.43 -17.18 -3.26
CA GLN A 20 18.10 -16.67 -3.00
C GLN A 20 17.77 -16.69 -1.51
N GLY A 21 16.95 -15.77 -1.10
CA GLY A 21 16.30 -15.73 0.21
C GLY A 21 14.82 -15.45 0.07
N GLN A 22 14.13 -15.40 1.18
CA GLN A 22 12.68 -15.16 1.19
C GLN A 22 12.35 -13.82 1.84
N LEU A 23 11.36 -13.16 1.30
CA LEU A 23 10.70 -12.01 1.90
C LEU A 23 9.30 -12.43 2.32
N SER A 24 9.04 -12.39 3.62
CA SER A 24 7.73 -12.64 4.21
C SER A 24 7.10 -11.32 4.63
N LEU A 25 5.90 -11.04 4.16
CA LEU A 25 5.14 -9.85 4.53
C LEU A 25 3.99 -10.25 5.44
N LYS A 26 3.91 -9.61 6.62
CA LYS A 26 2.88 -9.90 7.62
C LYS A 26 2.20 -8.63 8.10
N VAL A 27 0.90 -8.75 8.35
CA VAL A 27 0.09 -7.73 9.01
C VAL A 27 -0.24 -8.24 10.40
N GLN A 28 -0.06 -7.40 11.41
CA GLN A 28 -0.48 -7.74 12.78
C GLN A 28 -2.01 -7.89 12.84
N GLY A 29 -2.47 -8.80 13.72
CA GLY A 29 -3.89 -9.06 13.91
C GLY A 29 -4.44 -10.13 12.96
N ARG A 30 -5.76 -10.29 12.99
CA ARG A 30 -6.48 -11.36 12.26
C ARG A 30 -7.12 -10.90 10.95
N SER A 31 -6.95 -9.66 10.59
CA SER A 31 -7.65 -9.11 9.44
C SER A 31 -6.99 -9.52 8.14
N ASP A 32 -7.81 -9.96 7.20
CA ASP A 32 -7.41 -10.26 5.84
C ASP A 32 -7.70 -9.05 4.95
N TYR A 33 -6.70 -8.20 4.80
CA TYR A 33 -6.79 -7.02 3.94
C TYR A 33 -6.41 -7.40 2.51
N LYS A 34 -7.35 -7.96 1.77
CA LYS A 34 -7.12 -8.45 0.40
C LYS A 34 -6.61 -7.42 -0.58
N SER A 35 -6.94 -6.16 -0.32
CA SER A 35 -6.48 -5.05 -1.16
C SER A 35 -5.11 -4.50 -0.77
N LEU A 36 -4.54 -4.97 0.34
CA LEU A 36 -3.27 -4.47 0.82
C LEU A 36 -2.13 -5.20 0.14
N GLN A 37 -1.37 -4.47 -0.64
CA GLN A 37 -0.24 -4.99 -1.41
C GLN A 37 1.02 -4.20 -1.15
N CYS A 38 2.13 -4.77 -1.54
CA CYS A 38 3.45 -4.19 -1.38
C CYS A 38 4.17 -4.20 -2.72
N ILE A 39 4.72 -3.06 -3.13
CA ILE A 39 5.58 -2.97 -4.30
C ILE A 39 7.01 -3.25 -3.86
N VAL A 40 7.66 -4.19 -4.53
CA VAL A 40 9.05 -4.57 -4.28
C VAL A 40 9.91 -4.07 -5.44
N ARG A 41 10.96 -3.31 -5.12
CA ARG A 41 11.94 -2.79 -6.08
C ARG A 41 13.34 -3.13 -5.61
N GLN A 42 14.28 -3.25 -6.55
CA GLN A 42 15.70 -3.25 -6.19
C GLN A 42 16.07 -1.88 -5.62
N HIS A 43 16.94 -1.89 -4.62
CA HIS A 43 17.36 -0.65 -3.96
C HIS A 43 17.87 0.39 -4.96
N GLY A 44 17.33 1.60 -4.85
CA GLY A 44 17.69 2.73 -5.72
C GLY A 44 17.12 2.66 -7.14
N LYS A 45 16.31 1.66 -7.45
CA LYS A 45 15.67 1.50 -8.77
C LYS A 45 14.21 1.91 -8.71
N MET A 46 13.74 2.58 -9.74
CA MET A 46 12.33 3.01 -9.83
C MET A 46 11.41 1.92 -10.38
N LYS A 47 11.95 0.98 -11.12
CA LYS A 47 11.16 -0.08 -11.76
C LYS A 47 10.63 -1.07 -10.74
N THR A 48 9.33 -1.34 -10.79
CA THR A 48 8.70 -2.39 -9.98
C THR A 48 9.23 -3.76 -10.41
N LEU A 49 9.80 -4.49 -9.46
CA LEU A 49 10.24 -5.86 -9.68
C LEU A 49 9.08 -6.84 -9.48
N ASN A 50 8.32 -6.66 -8.44
CA ASN A 50 7.18 -7.51 -8.10
C ASN A 50 6.17 -6.74 -7.25
N VAL A 51 4.92 -7.20 -7.28
CA VAL A 51 3.86 -6.78 -6.35
C VAL A 51 3.52 -8.00 -5.51
N GLN A 52 3.73 -7.89 -4.20
CA GLN A 52 3.55 -9.00 -3.27
C GLN A 52 2.37 -8.72 -2.34
N ASP A 53 1.52 -9.72 -2.16
CA ASP A 53 0.41 -9.65 -1.20
C ASP A 53 0.93 -9.83 0.23
N PHE A 54 0.23 -9.27 1.20
CA PHE A 54 0.51 -9.54 2.61
C PHE A 54 0.11 -10.96 3.01
N ASN A 55 0.76 -11.45 4.06
CA ASN A 55 0.65 -12.83 4.53
C ASN A 55 1.13 -13.88 3.51
N THR A 56 2.08 -13.48 2.69
CA THR A 56 2.78 -14.37 1.73
C THR A 56 4.28 -14.28 1.91
N SER A 57 4.97 -15.30 1.42
CA SER A 57 6.43 -15.35 1.32
C SER A 57 6.84 -15.58 -0.12
N VAL A 58 7.77 -14.80 -0.62
CA VAL A 58 8.26 -14.87 -2.00
C VAL A 58 9.78 -14.93 -1.99
N LYS A 59 10.35 -15.71 -2.88
CA LYS A 59 11.80 -15.82 -3.07
C LYS A 59 12.32 -14.72 -3.98
N TYR A 60 13.41 -14.10 -3.58
CA TYR A 60 14.14 -13.10 -4.34
C TYR A 60 15.62 -13.43 -4.37
N LEU A 61 16.32 -12.95 -5.38
CA LEU A 61 17.78 -13.00 -5.41
C LEU A 61 18.37 -12.23 -4.22
N VAL A 62 19.50 -12.66 -3.72
CA VAL A 62 20.23 -11.97 -2.66
C VAL A 62 20.51 -10.54 -3.09
N GLY A 63 20.23 -9.59 -2.21
CA GLY A 63 20.43 -8.16 -2.48
C GLY A 63 19.58 -7.28 -1.58
N LYS A 64 19.70 -5.99 -1.82
CA LYS A 64 18.94 -4.98 -1.10
C LYS A 64 17.72 -4.55 -1.90
N TYR A 65 16.58 -4.45 -1.23
CA TYR A 65 15.30 -4.11 -1.84
C TYR A 65 14.60 -3.00 -1.08
N ASP A 66 13.88 -2.18 -1.83
CA ASP A 66 12.99 -1.17 -1.28
C ASP A 66 11.55 -1.66 -1.41
N ILE A 67 10.80 -1.52 -0.33
CA ILE A 67 9.45 -2.03 -0.19
C ILE A 67 8.53 -0.86 0.09
N GLU A 68 7.48 -0.71 -0.71
CA GLU A 68 6.45 0.30 -0.55
C GLU A 68 5.11 -0.37 -0.27
N VAL A 69 4.59 -0.19 0.94
CA VAL A 69 3.28 -0.70 1.34
C VAL A 69 2.20 0.24 0.85
N LEU A 70 1.23 -0.28 0.11
CA LEU A 70 0.15 0.50 -0.51
C LEU A 70 -1.02 0.74 0.45
N SER A 71 -0.72 1.08 1.70
CA SER A 71 -1.70 1.61 2.65
C SER A 71 -1.78 3.14 2.51
N LEU A 72 -2.67 3.76 3.25
CA LEU A 72 -2.76 5.22 3.35
C LEU A 72 -2.48 5.67 4.79
N PRO A 73 -1.44 6.48 5.03
CA PRO A 73 -0.36 6.81 4.11
C PRO A 73 0.52 5.60 3.80
N ARG A 74 1.26 5.68 2.71
CA ARG A 74 2.17 4.60 2.30
C ARG A 74 3.32 4.44 3.29
N LEU A 75 3.76 3.20 3.49
CA LEU A 75 4.91 2.88 4.33
C LEU A 75 6.06 2.41 3.43
N ASN A 76 7.28 2.81 3.79
CA ASN A 76 8.48 2.45 3.04
C ASN A 76 9.49 1.77 3.97
N PHE A 77 10.04 0.66 3.50
CA PHE A 77 11.06 -0.11 4.20
C PHE A 77 12.19 -0.47 3.25
N SER A 78 13.37 -0.69 3.80
CA SER A 78 14.49 -1.33 3.08
C SER A 78 14.82 -2.63 3.75
N VAL A 79 15.06 -3.68 2.95
CA VAL A 79 15.41 -5.01 3.46
C VAL A 79 16.61 -5.57 2.71
N ASP A 80 17.43 -6.35 3.42
CA ASP A 80 18.51 -7.12 2.84
C ASP A 80 18.10 -8.58 2.78
N ILE A 81 17.98 -9.12 1.57
CA ILE A 81 17.70 -10.54 1.35
C ILE A 81 19.02 -11.27 1.35
N LYS A 82 19.15 -12.23 2.28
CA LYS A 82 20.34 -13.06 2.43
C LYS A 82 20.03 -14.50 2.04
N GLN A 83 21.05 -15.19 1.53
CA GLN A 83 20.91 -16.57 1.08
C GLN A 83 20.35 -17.47 2.19
N SER A 84 19.36 -18.27 1.85
CA SER A 84 18.72 -19.25 2.72
C SER A 84 18.12 -18.65 4.01
N HIS A 85 17.87 -17.35 4.04
CA HIS A 85 17.21 -16.66 5.15
C HIS A 85 15.84 -16.14 4.75
N THR A 86 14.96 -16.05 5.74
CA THR A 86 13.65 -15.40 5.58
C THR A 86 13.69 -14.05 6.28
N ASN A 87 13.50 -12.99 5.53
CA ASN A 87 13.30 -11.65 6.07
C ASN A 87 11.81 -11.41 6.22
N THR A 88 11.37 -11.07 7.43
CA THR A 88 9.97 -10.77 7.72
C THR A 88 9.80 -9.28 7.92
N VAL A 89 8.92 -8.68 7.14
CA VAL A 89 8.44 -7.31 7.36
C VAL A 89 7.03 -7.40 7.90
N GLU A 90 6.84 -6.91 9.12
CA GLU A 90 5.55 -6.90 9.79
C GLU A 90 5.09 -5.46 9.99
N ILE A 91 3.87 -5.17 9.53
CA ILE A 91 3.28 -3.85 9.72
C ILE A 91 2.21 -3.89 10.81
N PRO A 92 1.99 -2.78 11.53
CA PRO A 92 0.87 -2.67 12.45
C PRO A 92 -0.45 -2.92 11.74
N GLN A 93 -1.42 -3.44 12.48
CA GLN A 93 -2.74 -3.67 11.91
C GLN A 93 -3.38 -2.34 11.48
N PRO A 94 -3.72 -2.16 10.21
CA PRO A 94 -4.42 -0.96 9.76
C PRO A 94 -5.90 -1.01 10.13
N GLY A 95 -6.63 0.04 9.82
CA GLY A 95 -8.08 0.08 9.85
C GLY A 95 -8.65 0.28 8.46
N LEU A 96 -9.98 0.23 8.36
CA LEU A 96 -10.70 0.48 7.12
C LEU A 96 -11.52 1.77 7.24
N ALA A 97 -11.50 2.58 6.21
CA ALA A 97 -12.40 3.72 6.04
C ALA A 97 -13.39 3.41 4.92
N ASN A 98 -14.67 3.39 5.24
CA ASN A 98 -15.74 3.27 4.25
C ASN A 98 -16.30 4.66 4.00
N VAL A 99 -15.91 5.26 2.88
CA VAL A 99 -16.36 6.59 2.48
C VAL A 99 -17.67 6.45 1.70
N LEU A 100 -18.70 7.14 2.17
CA LEU A 100 -20.03 7.18 1.56
C LEU A 100 -20.42 8.64 1.31
N LEU A 101 -20.61 8.97 0.04
CA LEU A 101 -20.96 10.33 -0.38
C LEU A 101 -22.39 10.37 -0.90
N ALA A 102 -23.12 11.43 -0.57
CA ALA A 102 -24.48 11.62 -1.07
C ALA A 102 -24.53 11.88 -2.57
N SER A 103 -23.45 12.41 -3.15
CA SER A 103 -23.34 12.70 -4.56
C SER A 103 -21.90 12.55 -5.05
N LYS A 104 -21.72 12.48 -6.36
CA LYS A 104 -20.41 12.53 -6.97
C LYS A 104 -19.77 13.90 -6.79
N GLY A 105 -18.46 13.94 -6.73
CA GLY A 105 -17.71 15.17 -6.57
C GLY A 105 -16.23 14.93 -6.36
N HIS A 106 -15.52 15.97 -6.00
CA HIS A 106 -14.07 15.93 -5.75
C HIS A 106 -13.81 15.92 -4.25
N GLY A 107 -13.12 14.91 -3.78
CA GLY A 107 -12.75 14.78 -2.37
C GLY A 107 -11.29 14.44 -2.20
N ASP A 108 -10.70 15.02 -1.16
CA ASP A 108 -9.32 14.77 -0.76
C ASP A 108 -9.28 14.37 0.71
N ILE A 109 -8.45 13.38 1.01
CA ILE A 109 -8.20 12.95 2.38
C ILE A 109 -6.84 13.45 2.81
N PHE A 110 -6.81 14.10 3.97
CA PHE A 110 -5.62 14.66 4.59
C PHE A 110 -5.32 13.92 5.89
N LEU A 111 -4.06 13.67 6.13
CA LEU A 111 -3.56 13.24 7.43
C LEU A 111 -3.38 14.48 8.32
N GLU A 112 -3.97 14.46 9.51
CA GLU A 112 -3.74 15.49 10.53
C GLU A 112 -2.62 15.05 11.46
N LYS A 113 -1.48 15.73 11.38
CA LYS A 113 -0.34 15.48 12.22
C LYS A 113 0.40 16.77 12.54
N ASP A 114 0.73 16.98 13.82
CA ASP A 114 1.47 18.15 14.28
C ASP A 114 0.86 19.50 13.82
N ASN A 115 -0.46 19.60 13.91
CA ASN A 115 -1.26 20.76 13.46
C ASN A 115 -1.12 21.09 11.97
N LYS A 116 -0.73 20.08 11.17
CA LYS A 116 -0.61 20.18 9.72
C LYS A 116 -1.52 19.18 9.03
N LEU A 117 -1.97 19.56 7.83
CA LEU A 117 -2.71 18.68 6.94
C LEU A 117 -1.79 18.26 5.79
N GLU A 118 -1.64 16.95 5.62
CA GLU A 118 -0.90 16.37 4.51
C GLU A 118 -1.85 15.61 3.61
N LEU A 119 -1.89 15.97 2.33
CA LEU A 119 -2.70 15.25 1.35
C LEU A 119 -2.15 13.84 1.15
N ILE A 120 -2.99 12.83 1.40
CA ILE A 120 -2.58 11.42 1.25
C ILE A 120 -3.37 10.66 0.20
N HIS A 121 -4.57 11.12 -0.15
CA HIS A 121 -5.41 10.42 -1.13
C HIS A 121 -6.43 11.36 -1.74
N THR A 122 -6.66 11.18 -3.04
CA THR A 122 -7.75 11.85 -3.76
C THR A 122 -8.78 10.81 -4.15
N LEU A 123 -10.04 11.04 -3.78
CA LEU A 123 -11.13 10.12 -4.07
C LEU A 123 -11.42 10.06 -5.57
N ASN A 124 -11.94 8.92 -6.00
CA ASN A 124 -12.43 8.78 -7.37
C ASN A 124 -13.72 9.61 -7.54
N HIS A 125 -13.64 10.67 -8.33
CA HIS A 125 -14.75 11.61 -8.56
C HIS A 125 -15.98 10.98 -9.26
N LEU A 126 -15.82 9.80 -9.84
CA LEU A 126 -16.91 9.07 -10.50
C LEU A 126 -17.66 8.13 -9.58
N SER A 127 -17.19 7.95 -8.34
CA SER A 127 -17.76 7.03 -7.36
C SER A 127 -18.30 7.79 -6.15
N THR A 128 -19.38 7.27 -5.56
CA THR A 128 -19.93 7.75 -4.29
C THR A 128 -19.53 6.86 -3.12
N ARG A 129 -18.80 5.80 -3.38
CA ARG A 129 -18.38 4.83 -2.36
C ARG A 129 -16.95 4.39 -2.61
N GLU A 130 -16.15 4.39 -1.55
CA GLU A 130 -14.77 3.93 -1.61
C GLU A 130 -14.37 3.32 -0.27
N THR A 131 -13.70 2.16 -0.30
CA THR A 131 -13.16 1.51 0.89
C THR A 131 -11.64 1.61 0.85
N LEU A 132 -11.05 2.16 1.90
CA LEU A 132 -9.62 2.45 1.97
C LEU A 132 -8.99 1.74 3.17
N VAL A 133 -7.83 1.13 2.93
CA VAL A 133 -6.98 0.61 4.01
C VAL A 133 -6.09 1.75 4.49
N MET A 134 -6.25 2.13 5.76
CA MET A 134 -5.57 3.30 6.32
C MET A 134 -4.83 2.94 7.61
N GLN A 135 -3.68 3.58 7.79
CA GLN A 135 -2.95 3.48 9.05
C GLN A 135 -3.73 4.18 10.17
N PRO A 136 -3.63 3.70 11.43
CA PRO A 136 -4.26 4.38 12.56
C PRO A 136 -3.82 5.84 12.65
N GLY A 137 -4.76 6.73 12.90
CA GLY A 137 -4.49 8.16 13.01
C GLY A 137 -5.72 9.02 12.82
N LYS A 138 -5.50 10.32 12.79
CA LYS A 138 -6.54 11.33 12.58
C LYS A 138 -6.47 11.85 11.15
N TYR A 139 -7.63 11.95 10.53
CA TYR A 139 -7.76 12.34 9.14
C TYR A 139 -8.89 13.34 8.94
N ARG A 140 -8.82 14.04 7.82
CA ARG A 140 -9.87 14.96 7.41
C ARG A 140 -10.21 14.75 5.94
N LEU A 141 -11.50 14.57 5.66
CA LEU A 141 -12.04 14.55 4.29
C LEU A 141 -12.59 15.92 3.96
N ILE A 142 -12.12 16.50 2.86
CA ILE A 142 -12.66 17.75 2.30
C ILE A 142 -13.27 17.40 0.96
N PHE A 143 -14.57 17.68 0.81
CA PHE A 143 -15.35 17.24 -0.34
C PHE A 143 -16.13 18.37 -0.95
N LYS A 144 -16.09 18.48 -2.28
CA LYS A 144 -16.89 19.41 -3.07
C LYS A 144 -17.82 18.64 -4.00
N PRO A 145 -19.16 18.71 -3.82
CA PRO A 145 -20.11 18.07 -4.73
C PRO A 145 -19.95 18.58 -6.17
N GLN A 146 -20.14 17.71 -7.13
CA GLN A 146 -20.03 18.05 -8.56
C GLN A 146 -21.03 19.13 -8.99
N SER A 147 -22.20 19.13 -8.39
CA SER A 147 -23.25 20.12 -8.66
C SER A 147 -22.95 21.51 -8.09
N SER A 148 -21.97 21.63 -7.20
CA SER A 148 -21.61 22.88 -6.54
C SER A 148 -20.53 23.61 -7.35
N ARG A 149 -20.79 24.86 -7.68
CA ARG A 149 -19.83 25.72 -8.39
C ARG A 149 -19.03 26.61 -7.43
N GLU A 150 -19.53 26.82 -6.23
CA GLU A 150 -18.94 27.73 -5.26
C GLU A 150 -18.24 26.98 -4.12
N SER A 151 -17.12 27.53 -3.66
CA SER A 151 -16.32 26.92 -2.58
C SER A 151 -17.05 26.86 -1.24
N ILE A 152 -18.07 27.70 -1.03
CA ILE A 152 -18.87 27.70 0.20
C ILE A 152 -19.64 26.39 0.43
N TYR A 153 -19.84 25.59 -0.63
CA TYR A 153 -20.48 24.29 -0.54
C TYR A 153 -19.52 23.14 -0.28
N THR A 154 -18.25 23.45 -0.01
CA THR A 154 -17.28 22.44 0.40
C THR A 154 -17.65 21.92 1.78
N GLN A 155 -17.67 20.60 1.90
CA GLN A 155 -17.96 19.89 3.14
C GLN A 155 -16.70 19.30 3.72
N GLU A 156 -16.60 19.32 5.05
CA GLU A 156 -15.47 18.71 5.77
C GLU A 156 -15.97 17.68 6.77
N ARG A 157 -15.20 16.61 6.92
CA ARG A 157 -15.44 15.60 7.93
C ARG A 157 -14.12 15.13 8.52
N SER A 158 -13.95 15.35 9.82
CA SER A 158 -12.83 14.76 10.56
C SER A 158 -13.20 13.35 11.01
N PHE A 159 -12.26 12.43 10.91
CA PHE A 159 -12.46 11.04 11.34
C PHE A 159 -11.17 10.45 11.88
N LYS A 160 -11.31 9.42 12.69
CA LYS A 160 -10.20 8.69 13.28
C LYS A 160 -10.24 7.24 12.83
N ILE A 161 -9.09 6.72 12.40
CA ILE A 161 -8.92 5.31 12.12
C ILE A 161 -8.23 4.66 13.30
N SER A 162 -8.81 3.59 13.78
CA SER A 162 -8.23 2.75 14.83
C SER A 162 -7.89 1.38 14.26
N SER A 163 -6.82 0.79 14.80
CA SER A 163 -6.33 -0.51 14.39
C SER A 163 -7.43 -1.57 14.43
N GLY A 164 -7.59 -2.34 13.37
CA GLY A 164 -8.53 -3.44 13.29
C GLY A 164 -9.99 -3.07 13.23
N THR A 165 -10.33 -1.80 13.10
CA THR A 165 -11.71 -1.32 13.05
C THR A 165 -12.10 -0.83 11.66
N SER A 166 -13.41 -0.81 11.40
CA SER A 166 -13.99 -0.22 10.21
C SER A 166 -14.73 1.05 10.60
N THR A 167 -14.35 2.17 9.99
CA THR A 167 -14.94 3.47 10.26
C THR A 167 -15.73 3.94 9.05
N GLN A 168 -16.98 4.35 9.27
CA GLN A 168 -17.79 4.93 8.20
C GLN A 168 -17.61 6.44 8.18
N VAL A 169 -17.33 6.98 7.00
CA VAL A 169 -17.19 8.41 6.75
C VAL A 169 -18.27 8.82 5.76
N ARG A 170 -19.24 9.60 6.23
CA ARG A 170 -20.40 10.02 5.43
C ARG A 170 -20.42 11.53 5.23
N LEU A 171 -20.68 11.91 3.98
CA LEU A 171 -20.98 13.28 3.58
C LEU A 171 -22.18 13.33 2.67
#